data_bc46aadf9bd1783c9c7455973bb1dfc2
#
_entry.id   bc46aadf9bd1783c9c7455973bb1dfc2
#
_cell.length_a   1.000
_cell.length_b   1.000
_cell.length_c   1.000
_cell.angle_alpha   90.00
_cell.angle_beta   90.00
_cell.angle_gamma   90.00
#
_symmetry.space_group_name_H-M   'P 1'
#
loop_
_entity.id
_entity.type
_entity.pdbx_description
1 polymer ?
#
loop_
_entity_poly.entity_id
_entity_poly.type
_entity_poly.pdbx_seq_one_letter_code
_entity_poly.pdbx_strand_id
1 'polypeptide(L)'
;MSQPQELFARMEAAVPLRPEFRFTRPVDWSIAQGESWAVVGPNGAGKSLLTGLLTRRVPLRSGIINIYHPEGTAAIRSLSFHDIHPPAELRNMYYQQRWNATETDASPRVEEVFPQLCQGESFGREGFEIGHLAGRRAISLSSGELRKLLVARALCGDPRMLILDNPFIGLDAPSRAVLDRMLRSLCEKGLLQCILVVSDPADIPEWIDRVLPLCAMEVLPPMSREDFQHDSRLKARLFGEEAPKAFDFPAAIHPSASFSIAVQMNLVNVSYQGHPILRDVDWTVRRGEKWALVGANGSGKSTLLSLICGDNPQAYANDIVLFDRRRGTGESIWDIKKRIGYVSPEMHTYYLEPIPCEEVVASGFFDSVGLYRRCTPEQTAAARKWLRLFDAEDLAGKPFTQISYGQQRLVLLARAFVKDPDLLVLDEPFHGLDAGKKRLCGALVETLARQRDKTLLFVSHYRDEIPPCAEHEKILPAPTTR
;
A
#
# COMPACT_ATOMS: atom_id res chain seq x y z
N MET A 1 2.99 -31.70 -33.36
CA MET A 1 2.58 -32.35 -32.09
C MET A 1 3.52 -31.81 -31.03
N SER A 2 3.06 -30.87 -30.20
CA SER A 2 3.85 -30.32 -29.08
C SER A 2 4.10 -31.46 -28.07
N GLN A 3 5.33 -31.61 -27.63
CA GLN A 3 5.69 -32.52 -26.53
C GLN A 3 4.81 -32.20 -25.32
N PRO A 4 4.35 -33.20 -24.54
CA PRO A 4 3.59 -32.95 -23.32
C PRO A 4 4.49 -32.12 -22.40
N GLN A 5 4.03 -30.89 -22.06
CA GLN A 5 4.73 -30.03 -21.11
C GLN A 5 4.81 -30.76 -19.75
N GLU A 6 6.02 -30.93 -19.22
CA GLU A 6 6.21 -31.48 -17.88
C GLU A 6 5.55 -30.56 -16.84
N LEU A 7 4.78 -31.15 -15.94
CA LEU A 7 4.11 -30.42 -14.90
C LEU A 7 5.07 -30.12 -13.74
N PHE A 8 5.00 -28.90 -13.20
CA PHE A 8 5.62 -28.53 -11.93
C PHE A 8 4.69 -28.84 -10.76
N ALA A 9 3.40 -28.44 -10.87
CA ALA A 9 2.40 -28.68 -9.85
C ALA A 9 1.00 -28.88 -10.46
N ARG A 10 0.16 -29.64 -9.76
CA ARG A 10 -1.25 -29.86 -10.14
C ARG A 10 -2.13 -29.93 -8.91
N MET A 11 -3.20 -29.17 -8.92
CA MET A 11 -4.34 -29.27 -8.00
C MET A 11 -5.49 -29.93 -8.73
N GLU A 12 -6.09 -30.93 -8.11
CA GLU A 12 -7.24 -31.66 -8.63
C GLU A 12 -8.36 -31.66 -7.60
N ALA A 13 -9.50 -31.08 -7.97
CA ALA A 13 -10.69 -30.95 -7.13
C ALA A 13 -10.39 -30.50 -5.69
N ALA A 14 -9.45 -29.57 -5.52
CA ALA A 14 -8.97 -29.15 -4.21
C ALA A 14 -10.03 -28.30 -3.47
N VAL A 15 -10.40 -28.73 -2.26
CA VAL A 15 -11.36 -28.05 -1.39
C VAL A 15 -10.70 -27.76 -0.04
N PRO A 16 -10.63 -26.50 0.40
CA PRO A 16 -10.11 -26.12 1.72
C PRO A 16 -10.90 -26.74 2.86
N LEU A 17 -10.21 -27.07 3.96
CA LEU A 17 -10.81 -27.69 5.14
C LEU A 17 -11.87 -26.79 5.78
N ARG A 18 -11.52 -25.51 6.03
CA ARG A 18 -12.39 -24.56 6.68
C ARG A 18 -13.49 -24.05 5.75
N PRO A 19 -14.78 -24.07 6.18
CA PRO A 19 -15.90 -23.63 5.34
C PRO A 19 -15.77 -22.20 4.81
N GLU A 20 -15.28 -21.29 5.66
CA GLU A 20 -15.07 -19.88 5.33
C GLU A 20 -14.01 -19.62 4.26
N PHE A 21 -13.16 -20.63 3.97
CA PHE A 21 -12.10 -20.57 2.97
C PHE A 21 -12.45 -21.32 1.67
N ARG A 22 -13.68 -21.83 1.54
CA ARG A 22 -14.06 -22.60 0.36
C ARG A 22 -14.31 -21.71 -0.84
N PHE A 23 -13.73 -22.12 -1.94
CA PHE A 23 -14.07 -21.59 -3.24
C PHE A 23 -15.48 -22.06 -3.65
N THR A 24 -16.12 -21.33 -4.55
CA THR A 24 -17.47 -21.66 -5.07
C THR A 24 -17.51 -23.02 -5.76
N ARG A 25 -16.39 -23.46 -6.31
CA ARG A 25 -16.17 -24.80 -6.90
C ARG A 25 -14.85 -25.37 -6.41
N PRO A 26 -14.69 -26.70 -6.42
CA PRO A 26 -13.38 -27.32 -6.23
C PRO A 26 -12.35 -26.72 -7.19
N VAL A 27 -11.13 -26.54 -6.73
CA VAL A 27 -10.07 -25.89 -7.51
C VAL A 27 -9.32 -26.92 -8.34
N ASP A 28 -9.27 -26.68 -9.64
CA ASP A 28 -8.42 -27.38 -10.60
C ASP A 28 -7.42 -26.38 -11.20
N TRP A 29 -6.12 -26.66 -11.04
CA TRP A 29 -5.07 -25.81 -11.59
C TRP A 29 -3.82 -26.62 -11.88
N SER A 30 -3.32 -26.52 -13.11
CA SER A 30 -2.08 -27.16 -13.55
C SER A 30 -1.05 -26.11 -13.93
N ILE A 31 0.17 -26.27 -13.44
CA ILE A 31 1.30 -25.37 -13.67
C ILE A 31 2.41 -26.19 -14.35
N ALA A 32 2.78 -25.84 -15.57
CA ALA A 32 3.88 -26.49 -16.26
C ALA A 32 5.23 -25.97 -15.79
N GLN A 33 6.29 -26.76 -16.05
CA GLN A 33 7.66 -26.30 -15.78
C GLN A 33 8.02 -25.13 -16.71
N GLY A 34 8.66 -24.11 -16.14
CA GLY A 34 9.09 -22.91 -16.87
C GLY A 34 7.99 -21.84 -17.02
N GLU A 35 6.71 -22.13 -16.74
CA GLU A 35 5.67 -21.11 -16.84
C GLU A 35 5.68 -20.13 -15.68
N SER A 36 5.56 -18.84 -15.99
CA SER A 36 5.35 -17.78 -15.01
C SER A 36 3.89 -17.30 -15.04
N TRP A 37 3.31 -17.14 -13.85
CA TRP A 37 1.87 -16.90 -13.70
C TRP A 37 1.56 -15.60 -12.98
N ALA A 38 0.46 -14.95 -13.36
CA ALA A 38 -0.20 -13.94 -12.55
C ALA A 38 -1.54 -14.46 -12.03
N VAL A 39 -1.72 -14.47 -10.72
CA VAL A 39 -3.01 -14.73 -10.05
C VAL A 39 -3.64 -13.37 -9.79
N VAL A 40 -4.70 -13.01 -10.53
CA VAL A 40 -5.26 -11.65 -10.56
C VAL A 40 -6.72 -11.63 -10.12
N GLY A 41 -7.11 -10.58 -9.40
CA GLY A 41 -8.50 -10.36 -8.99
C GLY A 41 -8.63 -9.30 -7.90
N PRO A 42 -9.85 -8.89 -7.56
CA PRO A 42 -10.07 -7.90 -6.51
C PRO A 42 -9.61 -8.38 -5.14
N ASN A 43 -9.52 -7.44 -4.20
CA ASN A 43 -9.22 -7.78 -2.82
C ASN A 43 -10.33 -8.67 -2.24
N GLY A 44 -9.94 -9.71 -1.50
CA GLY A 44 -10.90 -10.69 -0.97
C GLY A 44 -11.33 -11.79 -1.95
N ALA A 45 -10.85 -11.81 -3.20
CA ALA A 45 -11.22 -12.84 -4.19
C ALA A 45 -10.67 -14.25 -3.89
N GLY A 46 -9.81 -14.40 -2.86
CA GLY A 46 -9.23 -15.70 -2.49
C GLY A 46 -7.83 -15.97 -3.05
N LYS A 47 -7.16 -14.97 -3.62
CA LYS A 47 -5.83 -15.12 -4.25
C LYS A 47 -4.77 -15.72 -3.30
N SER A 48 -4.58 -15.12 -2.13
CA SER A 48 -3.61 -15.59 -1.13
C SER A 48 -4.02 -16.94 -0.53
N LEU A 49 -5.32 -17.23 -0.51
CA LEU A 49 -5.85 -18.54 -0.10
C LEU A 49 -5.47 -19.62 -1.13
N LEU A 50 -5.62 -19.32 -2.43
CA LEU A 50 -5.26 -20.24 -3.52
C LEU A 50 -3.77 -20.59 -3.47
N THR A 51 -2.90 -19.59 -3.31
CA THR A 51 -1.45 -19.82 -3.17
C THR A 51 -1.09 -20.49 -1.85
N GLY A 52 -1.91 -20.28 -0.80
CA GLY A 52 -1.85 -20.98 0.47
C GLY A 52 -2.15 -22.48 0.35
N LEU A 53 -3.04 -22.88 -0.55
CA LEU A 53 -3.27 -24.29 -0.89
C LEU A 53 -2.02 -24.90 -1.55
N LEU A 54 -1.44 -24.22 -2.55
CA LEU A 54 -0.26 -24.69 -3.27
C LEU A 54 0.95 -24.90 -2.32
N THR A 55 1.11 -24.00 -1.35
CA THR A 55 2.17 -24.10 -0.32
C THR A 55 1.81 -25.00 0.86
N ARG A 56 0.63 -25.65 0.85
CA ARG A 56 0.07 -26.47 1.94
C ARG A 56 -0.05 -25.74 3.29
N ARG A 57 -0.05 -24.41 3.29
CA ARG A 57 -0.38 -23.60 4.48
C ARG A 57 -1.86 -23.65 4.81
N VAL A 58 -2.71 -23.89 3.78
CA VAL A 58 -4.13 -24.11 3.92
C VAL A 58 -4.40 -25.60 3.77
N PRO A 59 -4.91 -26.27 4.83
CA PRO A 59 -5.19 -27.70 4.78
C PRO A 59 -6.40 -28.00 3.88
N LEU A 60 -6.36 -29.16 3.22
CA LEU A 60 -7.44 -29.65 2.37
C LEU A 60 -8.46 -30.46 3.17
N ARG A 61 -9.74 -30.35 2.78
CA ARG A 61 -10.82 -31.30 3.13
C ARG A 61 -10.86 -32.47 2.15
N SER A 62 -10.71 -32.17 0.85
CA SER A 62 -10.72 -33.16 -0.24
C SER A 62 -9.94 -32.64 -1.43
N GLY A 63 -9.67 -33.50 -2.39
CA GLY A 63 -8.84 -33.22 -3.56
C GLY A 63 -7.37 -33.55 -3.30
N ILE A 64 -6.55 -33.34 -4.30
CA ILE A 64 -5.13 -33.69 -4.29
C ILE A 64 -4.31 -32.51 -4.79
N ILE A 65 -3.15 -32.28 -4.18
CA ILE A 65 -2.14 -31.33 -4.66
C ILE A 65 -0.83 -32.09 -4.86
N ASN A 66 -0.41 -32.23 -6.09
CA ASN A 66 0.84 -32.86 -6.48
C ASN A 66 1.86 -31.78 -6.88
N ILE A 67 3.08 -31.90 -6.34
CA ILE A 67 4.23 -31.12 -6.74
C ILE A 67 5.25 -32.10 -7.30
N TYR A 68 5.55 -31.96 -8.59
CA TYR A 68 6.38 -32.89 -9.35
C TYR A 68 7.87 -32.52 -9.27
N HIS A 69 8.29 -32.00 -8.13
CA HIS A 69 9.70 -31.71 -7.85
C HIS A 69 10.20 -32.58 -6.70
N PRO A 70 11.46 -33.09 -6.75
CA PRO A 70 12.00 -33.98 -5.70
C PRO A 70 11.88 -33.43 -4.28
N GLU A 71 12.05 -32.13 -4.11
CA GLU A 71 11.93 -31.45 -2.82
C GLU A 71 10.47 -31.12 -2.42
N GLY A 72 9.50 -31.43 -3.28
CA GLY A 72 8.09 -31.15 -3.02
C GLY A 72 7.84 -29.67 -2.70
N THR A 73 7.12 -29.39 -1.61
CA THR A 73 6.80 -28.01 -1.19
C THR A 73 8.04 -27.19 -0.77
N ALA A 74 9.18 -27.84 -0.45
CA ALA A 74 10.41 -27.12 -0.13
C ALA A 74 10.98 -26.36 -1.33
N ALA A 75 10.67 -26.80 -2.55
CA ALA A 75 11.01 -26.09 -3.77
C ALA A 75 10.22 -24.80 -4.00
N ILE A 76 9.20 -24.52 -3.17
CA ILE A 76 8.34 -23.33 -3.27
C ILE A 76 8.62 -22.40 -2.11
N ARG A 77 8.87 -21.12 -2.42
CA ARG A 77 8.92 -20.04 -1.41
C ARG A 77 7.82 -19.03 -1.70
N SER A 78 7.23 -18.51 -0.63
CA SER A 78 6.17 -17.50 -0.73
C SER A 78 6.50 -16.29 0.14
N LEU A 79 6.39 -15.10 -0.45
CA LEU A 79 6.56 -13.82 0.20
C LEU A 79 5.30 -12.98 0.02
N SER A 80 4.82 -12.38 1.10
CA SER A 80 3.76 -11.35 1.06
C SER A 80 4.40 -9.99 1.37
N PHE A 81 4.00 -8.98 0.62
CA PHE A 81 4.46 -7.61 0.78
C PHE A 81 3.38 -6.67 1.33
N HIS A 82 2.23 -7.19 1.73
CA HIS A 82 1.20 -6.41 2.43
C HIS A 82 1.66 -5.97 3.82
N ASP A 83 2.38 -6.84 4.51
CA ASP A 83 2.86 -6.63 5.87
C ASP A 83 4.39 -6.49 5.88
N ILE A 84 4.95 -5.61 5.05
CA ILE A 84 6.36 -5.25 5.23
C ILE A 84 6.43 -4.37 6.49
N HIS A 85 6.16 -4.98 7.61
CA HIS A 85 6.68 -4.49 8.87
C HIS A 85 8.15 -4.92 8.96
N PRO A 86 9.02 -4.05 9.41
CA PRO A 86 10.32 -4.48 9.89
C PRO A 86 10.13 -5.70 10.81
N PRO A 87 11.12 -6.60 10.90
CA PRO A 87 11.07 -7.75 11.81
C PRO A 87 10.48 -7.35 13.17
N ALA A 88 9.81 -8.26 13.86
CA ALA A 88 9.02 -7.99 15.07
C ALA A 88 9.74 -7.12 16.12
N GLU A 89 11.06 -7.14 16.11
CA GLU A 89 11.97 -6.33 16.94
C GLU A 89 11.92 -4.82 16.62
N LEU A 90 11.41 -4.43 15.44
CA LEU A 90 11.27 -3.02 15.01
C LEU A 90 9.82 -2.51 15.08
N ARG A 91 8.86 -3.36 15.49
CA ARG A 91 7.42 -3.00 15.57
C ARG A 91 7.08 -2.00 16.68
N ASN A 92 7.93 -1.84 17.67
CA ASN A 92 7.64 -1.05 18.88
C ASN A 92 8.04 0.41 18.77
N MET A 93 8.45 0.91 17.60
CA MET A 93 8.77 2.31 17.44
C MET A 93 7.48 3.11 17.17
N TYR A 94 7.06 3.93 18.12
CA TYR A 94 5.99 4.90 17.95
C TYR A 94 6.31 5.88 16.81
N TYR A 95 5.29 6.27 16.04
CA TYR A 95 5.43 7.21 14.91
C TYR A 95 6.16 8.52 15.30
N GLN A 96 5.91 9.03 16.50
CA GLN A 96 6.61 10.21 17.03
C GLN A 96 8.11 9.97 17.26
N GLN A 97 8.54 8.75 17.51
CA GLN A 97 9.95 8.40 17.71
C GLN A 97 10.75 8.45 16.40
N ARG A 98 10.09 8.31 15.23
CA ARG A 98 10.74 8.54 13.93
C ARG A 98 11.34 9.93 13.77
N TRP A 99 10.76 10.90 14.46
CA TRP A 99 11.15 12.30 14.40
C TRP A 99 12.07 12.73 15.57
N ASN A 100 12.21 11.86 16.57
CA ASN A 100 13.09 12.09 17.73
C ASN A 100 14.40 11.33 17.54
N ALA A 101 15.50 12.05 17.38
CA ALA A 101 16.82 11.54 16.99
C ALA A 101 17.52 10.59 17.97
N THR A 102 16.94 10.27 19.13
CA THR A 102 17.64 9.61 20.25
C THR A 102 17.59 8.09 20.26
N GLU A 103 16.74 7.42 19.47
CA GLU A 103 16.56 5.97 19.54
C GLU A 103 17.05 5.17 18.32
N THR A 104 17.59 5.81 17.30
CA THR A 104 18.08 5.14 16.08
C THR A 104 19.32 4.26 16.33
N ASP A 105 20.04 4.47 17.45
CA ASP A 105 21.25 3.71 17.75
C ASP A 105 21.00 2.25 18.15
N ALA A 106 19.79 1.89 18.54
CA ALA A 106 19.41 0.52 18.92
C ALA A 106 18.92 -0.35 17.73
N SER A 107 18.77 0.21 16.51
CA SER A 107 18.29 -0.57 15.38
C SER A 107 19.36 -1.52 14.84
N PRO A 108 19.05 -2.83 14.64
CA PRO A 108 20.01 -3.81 14.15
C PRO A 108 20.46 -3.49 12.72
N ARG A 109 21.67 -3.95 12.38
CA ARG A 109 22.20 -3.87 11.03
C ARG A 109 21.60 -4.94 10.13
N VAL A 110 21.65 -4.73 8.81
CA VAL A 110 21.17 -5.70 7.82
C VAL A 110 21.86 -7.06 8.00
N GLU A 111 23.15 -7.08 8.24
CA GLU A 111 23.94 -8.29 8.50
C GLU A 111 23.51 -9.07 9.76
N GLU A 112 22.99 -8.38 10.76
CA GLU A 112 22.46 -8.98 11.99
C GLU A 112 21.06 -9.58 11.78
N VAL A 113 20.22 -8.88 10.99
CA VAL A 113 18.84 -9.33 10.68
C VAL A 113 18.82 -10.41 9.59
N PHE A 114 19.77 -10.37 8.67
CA PHE A 114 19.87 -11.26 7.53
C PHE A 114 21.25 -11.95 7.44
N PRO A 115 21.72 -12.66 8.49
CA PRO A 115 23.06 -13.25 8.51
C PRO A 115 23.29 -14.24 7.35
N GLN A 116 22.23 -14.92 6.90
CA GLN A 116 22.28 -15.88 5.79
C GLN A 116 22.67 -15.23 4.45
N LEU A 117 22.37 -13.95 4.26
CA LEU A 117 22.76 -13.20 3.06
C LEU A 117 24.24 -12.83 3.09
N CYS A 118 24.82 -12.61 4.27
CA CYS A 118 26.20 -12.16 4.42
C CYS A 118 27.23 -13.30 4.42
N GLN A 119 26.81 -14.56 4.64
CA GLN A 119 27.70 -15.72 4.79
C GLN A 119 27.72 -16.65 3.57
N GLY A 120 26.90 -16.41 2.53
CA GLY A 120 26.73 -17.30 1.39
C GLY A 120 27.11 -16.70 0.04
N GLU A 121 27.37 -17.58 -0.94
CA GLU A 121 27.60 -17.24 -2.35
C GLU A 121 26.41 -16.48 -3.01
N SER A 122 25.27 -16.41 -2.32
CA SER A 122 24.06 -15.70 -2.76
C SER A 122 24.24 -14.19 -2.91
N PHE A 123 25.26 -13.58 -2.28
CA PHE A 123 25.63 -12.17 -2.46
C PHE A 123 26.18 -11.88 -3.86
N GLY A 124 26.69 -12.90 -4.56
CA GLY A 124 27.31 -12.79 -5.88
C GLY A 124 26.41 -13.20 -7.05
N ARG A 125 25.14 -13.61 -6.82
CA ARG A 125 24.24 -13.88 -7.97
C ARG A 125 24.01 -12.58 -8.73
N GLU A 126 24.36 -12.60 -10.02
CA GLU A 126 24.15 -11.48 -10.94
C GLU A 126 22.75 -10.89 -10.82
N GLY A 127 22.66 -9.60 -10.57
CA GLY A 127 21.40 -8.86 -10.40
C GLY A 127 21.01 -8.49 -8.97
N PHE A 128 21.68 -9.06 -7.94
CA PHE A 128 21.49 -8.67 -6.53
C PHE A 128 22.69 -7.85 -6.04
N GLU A 129 22.75 -6.58 -6.38
CA GLU A 129 23.72 -5.65 -5.78
C GLU A 129 23.27 -5.22 -4.39
N ILE A 130 23.25 -6.16 -3.42
CA ILE A 130 22.82 -5.90 -2.03
C ILE A 130 23.99 -5.81 -1.05
N GLY A 131 25.24 -6.11 -1.48
CA GLY A 131 26.42 -6.11 -0.63
C GLY A 131 26.68 -4.77 0.08
N HIS A 132 26.39 -3.66 -0.58
CA HIS A 132 26.50 -2.31 -0.02
C HIS A 132 25.48 -2.03 1.11
N LEU A 133 24.47 -2.89 1.28
CA LEU A 133 23.45 -2.73 2.32
C LEU A 133 23.82 -3.40 3.64
N ALA A 134 24.80 -4.32 3.66
CA ALA A 134 25.13 -5.17 4.82
C ALA A 134 25.37 -4.37 6.11
N GLY A 135 26.20 -3.35 6.06
CA GLY A 135 26.54 -2.50 7.20
C GLY A 135 25.49 -1.44 7.55
N ARG A 136 24.44 -1.27 6.73
CA ARG A 136 23.38 -0.28 6.98
C ARG A 136 22.40 -0.76 8.04
N ARG A 137 21.80 0.17 8.76
CA ARG A 137 20.73 -0.14 9.71
C ARG A 137 19.44 -0.52 8.99
N ALA A 138 18.76 -1.58 9.44
CA ALA A 138 17.56 -2.08 8.78
C ALA A 138 16.44 -1.02 8.67
N ILE A 139 16.34 -0.13 9.66
CA ILE A 139 15.37 0.98 9.65
C ILE A 139 15.68 2.07 8.60
N SER A 140 16.93 2.17 8.14
CA SER A 140 17.35 3.18 7.15
C SER A 140 17.14 2.72 5.70
N LEU A 141 16.65 1.51 5.48
CA LEU A 141 16.41 0.97 4.17
C LEU A 141 15.18 1.59 3.51
N SER A 142 15.29 1.90 2.23
CA SER A 142 14.11 2.20 1.40
C SER A 142 13.24 0.94 1.23
N SER A 143 11.96 1.15 0.92
CA SER A 143 11.03 0.05 0.64
C SER A 143 11.54 -0.87 -0.48
N GLY A 144 12.21 -0.30 -1.50
CA GLY A 144 12.82 -1.06 -2.59
C GLY A 144 14.02 -1.91 -2.15
N GLU A 145 14.91 -1.34 -1.33
CA GLU A 145 16.07 -2.05 -0.78
C GLU A 145 15.64 -3.19 0.14
N LEU A 146 14.66 -2.94 1.02
CA LEU A 146 14.12 -3.98 1.90
C LEU A 146 13.51 -5.14 1.09
N ARG A 147 12.78 -4.85 0.01
CA ARG A 147 12.21 -5.90 -0.85
C ARG A 147 13.27 -6.73 -1.55
N LYS A 148 14.31 -6.09 -2.08
CA LYS A 148 15.43 -6.81 -2.66
C LYS A 148 16.05 -7.79 -1.65
N LEU A 149 16.26 -7.35 -0.41
CA LEU A 149 16.77 -8.22 0.66
C LEU A 149 15.82 -9.38 0.98
N LEU A 150 14.51 -9.13 1.05
CA LEU A 150 13.52 -10.18 1.31
C LEU A 150 13.46 -11.21 0.18
N VAL A 151 13.51 -10.76 -1.08
CA VAL A 151 13.57 -11.66 -2.24
C VAL A 151 14.88 -12.43 -2.24
N ALA A 152 16.02 -11.77 -2.00
CA ALA A 152 17.32 -12.43 -1.90
C ALA A 152 17.32 -13.51 -0.80
N ARG A 153 16.76 -13.21 0.38
CA ARG A 153 16.58 -14.19 1.46
C ARG A 153 15.71 -15.38 1.05
N ALA A 154 14.63 -15.12 0.29
CA ALA A 154 13.76 -16.20 -0.18
C ALA A 154 14.46 -17.12 -1.19
N LEU A 155 15.41 -16.60 -1.92
CA LEU A 155 16.22 -17.36 -2.88
C LEU A 155 17.37 -18.13 -2.21
N CYS A 156 17.69 -17.87 -0.94
CA CYS A 156 18.60 -18.71 -0.17
C CYS A 156 17.96 -20.09 0.01
N GLY A 157 18.58 -21.15 -0.52
CA GLY A 157 18.04 -22.51 -0.50
C GLY A 157 17.45 -22.97 -1.85
N ASP A 158 17.80 -22.25 -2.92
CA ASP A 158 17.55 -22.62 -4.33
C ASP A 158 16.10 -23.05 -4.65
N PRO A 159 15.07 -22.26 -4.27
CA PRO A 159 13.71 -22.60 -4.65
C PRO A 159 13.57 -22.62 -6.17
N ARG A 160 12.70 -23.47 -6.68
CA ARG A 160 12.35 -23.51 -8.11
C ARG A 160 11.13 -22.66 -8.44
N MET A 161 10.32 -22.34 -7.42
CA MET A 161 9.16 -21.47 -7.57
C MET A 161 9.11 -20.40 -6.46
N LEU A 162 8.88 -19.17 -6.87
CA LEU A 162 8.69 -18.03 -5.97
C LEU A 162 7.28 -17.45 -6.14
N ILE A 163 6.52 -17.44 -5.06
CA ILE A 163 5.20 -16.81 -5.00
C ILE A 163 5.36 -15.44 -4.34
N LEU A 164 5.00 -14.38 -5.05
CA LEU A 164 5.11 -13.00 -4.59
C LEU A 164 3.71 -12.36 -4.52
N ASP A 165 3.26 -12.06 -3.31
CA ASP A 165 1.96 -11.41 -3.10
C ASP A 165 2.14 -9.89 -3.07
N ASN A 166 1.62 -9.22 -4.11
CA ASN A 166 1.70 -7.78 -4.38
C ASN A 166 3.14 -7.22 -4.31
N PRO A 167 4.08 -7.74 -5.15
CA PRO A 167 5.49 -7.37 -5.06
C PRO A 167 5.78 -5.90 -5.36
N PHE A 168 4.92 -5.22 -6.12
CA PHE A 168 5.15 -3.85 -6.60
C PHE A 168 4.49 -2.76 -5.74
N ILE A 169 3.68 -3.15 -4.75
CA ILE A 169 2.92 -2.21 -3.93
C ILE A 169 3.84 -1.22 -3.17
N GLY A 170 3.62 0.11 -3.28
CA GLY A 170 4.42 1.15 -2.59
C GLY A 170 5.87 1.27 -3.06
N LEU A 171 6.22 0.73 -4.24
CA LEU A 171 7.48 1.02 -4.91
C LEU A 171 7.33 2.22 -5.84
N ASP A 172 8.32 3.10 -5.80
CA ASP A 172 8.47 4.12 -6.84
C ASP A 172 8.84 3.48 -8.20
N ALA A 173 8.63 4.21 -9.29
CA ALA A 173 8.85 3.68 -10.64
C ALA A 173 10.27 3.13 -10.87
N PRO A 174 11.36 3.79 -10.41
CA PRO A 174 12.71 3.22 -10.51
C PRO A 174 12.88 1.90 -9.77
N SER A 175 12.41 1.83 -8.50
CA SER A 175 12.52 0.60 -7.68
C SER A 175 11.69 -0.55 -8.25
N ARG A 176 10.49 -0.24 -8.79
CA ARG A 176 9.65 -1.21 -9.49
C ARG A 176 10.36 -1.77 -10.72
N ALA A 177 10.93 -0.91 -11.56
CA ALA A 177 11.63 -1.33 -12.77
C ALA A 177 12.87 -2.20 -12.46
N VAL A 178 13.56 -1.94 -11.34
CA VAL A 178 14.69 -2.77 -10.90
C VAL A 178 14.23 -4.14 -10.45
N LEU A 179 13.17 -4.22 -9.62
CA LEU A 179 12.62 -5.50 -9.15
C LEU A 179 12.07 -6.33 -10.32
N ASP A 180 11.36 -5.69 -11.25
CA ASP A 180 10.80 -6.34 -12.43
C ASP A 180 11.91 -6.96 -13.31
N ARG A 181 12.95 -6.19 -13.66
CA ARG A 181 14.09 -6.70 -14.44
C ARG A 181 14.80 -7.86 -13.75
N MET A 182 14.94 -7.81 -12.44
CA MET A 182 15.56 -8.85 -11.65
C MET A 182 14.75 -10.16 -11.72
N LEU A 183 13.45 -10.10 -11.47
CA LEU A 183 12.57 -11.26 -11.54
C LEU A 183 12.54 -11.85 -12.95
N ARG A 184 12.41 -10.99 -13.96
CA ARG A 184 12.47 -11.36 -15.37
C ARG A 184 13.74 -12.13 -15.70
N SER A 185 14.92 -11.60 -15.33
CA SER A 185 16.21 -12.25 -15.61
C SER A 185 16.32 -13.65 -14.98
N LEU A 186 15.78 -13.83 -13.76
CA LEU A 186 15.78 -15.13 -13.09
C LEU A 186 14.88 -16.15 -13.80
N CYS A 187 13.71 -15.71 -14.28
CA CYS A 187 12.78 -16.56 -15.01
C CYS A 187 13.30 -16.92 -16.41
N GLU A 188 13.80 -15.95 -17.17
CA GLU A 188 14.35 -16.18 -18.52
C GLU A 188 15.58 -17.11 -18.54
N LYS A 189 16.39 -17.10 -17.48
CA LYS A 189 17.53 -18.03 -17.30
C LYS A 189 17.07 -19.45 -16.90
N GLY A 190 15.78 -19.70 -16.71
CA GLY A 190 15.24 -20.98 -16.25
C GLY A 190 15.64 -21.36 -14.83
N LEU A 191 16.14 -20.41 -14.04
CA LEU A 191 16.56 -20.63 -12.64
C LEU A 191 15.37 -20.67 -11.68
N LEU A 192 14.28 -20.01 -12.05
CA LEU A 192 13.12 -19.79 -11.19
C LEU A 192 11.83 -19.70 -12.03
N GLN A 193 10.72 -20.18 -11.46
CA GLN A 193 9.37 -19.87 -11.92
C GLN A 193 8.73 -18.88 -10.94
N CYS A 194 7.92 -17.95 -11.44
CA CYS A 194 7.26 -16.97 -10.60
C CYS A 194 5.72 -17.09 -10.66
N ILE A 195 5.08 -16.99 -9.50
CA ILE A 195 3.66 -16.70 -9.39
C ILE A 195 3.51 -15.33 -8.74
N LEU A 196 3.03 -14.36 -9.51
CA LEU A 196 2.70 -13.03 -8.98
C LEU A 196 1.23 -12.98 -8.60
N VAL A 197 0.94 -12.63 -7.37
CA VAL A 197 -0.43 -12.37 -6.91
C VAL A 197 -0.63 -10.87 -6.95
N VAL A 198 -1.57 -10.39 -7.77
CA VAL A 198 -1.78 -8.96 -7.99
C VAL A 198 -3.25 -8.58 -7.88
N SER A 199 -3.52 -7.36 -7.42
CA SER A 199 -4.87 -6.82 -7.29
C SER A 199 -5.18 -5.75 -8.33
N ASP A 200 -4.21 -5.46 -9.21
CA ASP A 200 -4.33 -4.51 -10.30
C ASP A 200 -3.78 -5.12 -11.59
N PRO A 201 -4.55 -5.17 -12.68
CA PRO A 201 -4.07 -5.65 -13.99
C PRO A 201 -2.83 -4.93 -14.51
N ALA A 202 -2.65 -3.64 -14.15
CA ALA A 202 -1.47 -2.86 -14.53
C ALA A 202 -0.18 -3.35 -13.88
N ASP A 203 -0.30 -4.17 -12.83
CA ASP A 203 0.85 -4.75 -12.13
C ASP A 203 1.34 -6.07 -12.74
N ILE A 204 0.71 -6.57 -13.81
CA ILE A 204 1.12 -7.79 -14.51
C ILE A 204 2.27 -7.47 -15.48
N PRO A 205 3.52 -7.95 -15.24
CA PRO A 205 4.65 -7.70 -16.13
C PRO A 205 4.49 -8.38 -17.51
N GLU A 206 5.25 -7.88 -18.49
CA GLU A 206 5.23 -8.41 -19.85
C GLU A 206 5.76 -9.84 -19.99
N TRP A 207 6.67 -10.25 -19.11
CA TRP A 207 7.29 -11.59 -19.11
C TRP A 207 6.43 -12.69 -18.45
N ILE A 208 5.24 -12.34 -17.96
CA ILE A 208 4.27 -13.33 -17.46
C ILE A 208 3.58 -14.02 -18.65
N ASP A 209 3.57 -15.36 -18.63
CA ASP A 209 2.98 -16.16 -19.70
C ASP A 209 1.48 -16.36 -19.54
N ARG A 210 1.05 -16.66 -18.31
CA ARG A 210 -0.31 -17.13 -18.00
C ARG A 210 -0.95 -16.26 -16.91
N VAL A 211 -2.26 -16.13 -17.01
CA VAL A 211 -3.08 -15.41 -16.01
C VAL A 211 -4.17 -16.35 -15.51
N LEU A 212 -4.31 -16.40 -14.18
CA LEU A 212 -5.39 -17.08 -13.48
C LEU A 212 -6.27 -16.03 -12.79
N PRO A 213 -7.43 -15.70 -13.37
CA PRO A 213 -8.33 -14.72 -12.78
C PRO A 213 -9.15 -15.33 -11.63
N LEU A 214 -9.38 -14.55 -10.57
CA LEU A 214 -10.25 -14.90 -9.44
C LEU A 214 -11.28 -13.81 -9.18
N CYS A 215 -12.51 -14.20 -8.90
CA CYS A 215 -13.59 -13.30 -8.54
C CYS A 215 -14.49 -13.93 -7.47
N ALA A 216 -14.73 -13.22 -6.35
CA ALA A 216 -15.69 -13.66 -5.31
C ALA A 216 -15.54 -15.16 -4.92
N MET A 217 -14.33 -15.60 -4.62
CA MET A 217 -13.99 -16.99 -4.28
C MET A 217 -14.25 -17.98 -5.42
N GLU A 218 -14.32 -17.55 -6.66
CA GLU A 218 -14.36 -18.39 -7.86
C GLU A 218 -13.04 -18.29 -8.61
N VAL A 219 -12.42 -19.44 -8.89
CA VAL A 219 -11.26 -19.54 -9.79
C VAL A 219 -11.81 -19.66 -11.22
N LEU A 220 -11.46 -18.69 -12.06
CA LEU A 220 -11.90 -18.67 -13.46
C LEU A 220 -10.90 -19.43 -14.34
N PRO A 221 -11.30 -19.78 -15.58
CA PRO A 221 -10.40 -20.48 -16.49
C PRO A 221 -9.09 -19.74 -16.72
N PRO A 222 -7.93 -20.43 -16.71
CA PRO A 222 -6.65 -19.83 -17.01
C PRO A 222 -6.58 -19.42 -18.49
N MET A 223 -5.86 -18.35 -18.76
CA MET A 223 -5.70 -17.81 -20.11
C MET A 223 -4.29 -17.28 -20.33
N SER A 224 -3.95 -16.92 -21.57
CA SER A 224 -2.71 -16.19 -21.85
C SER A 224 -2.77 -14.77 -21.27
N ARG A 225 -1.60 -14.17 -20.99
CA ARG A 225 -1.54 -12.76 -20.60
C ARG A 225 -2.14 -11.85 -21.68
N GLU A 226 -1.89 -12.17 -22.94
CA GLU A 226 -2.38 -11.40 -24.08
C GLU A 226 -3.91 -11.41 -24.16
N ASP A 227 -4.54 -12.60 -24.07
CA ASP A 227 -5.99 -12.71 -24.02
C ASP A 227 -6.59 -11.93 -22.86
N PHE A 228 -5.98 -12.03 -21.66
CA PHE A 228 -6.43 -11.29 -20.50
C PHE A 228 -6.34 -9.77 -20.72
N GLN A 229 -5.29 -9.27 -21.37
CA GLN A 229 -5.15 -7.84 -21.64
C GLN A 229 -6.22 -7.31 -22.58
N HIS A 230 -6.70 -8.10 -23.52
CA HIS A 230 -7.73 -7.70 -24.48
C HIS A 230 -9.17 -7.96 -23.98
N ASP A 231 -9.36 -8.77 -22.92
CA ASP A 231 -10.69 -9.08 -22.40
C ASP A 231 -11.22 -7.98 -21.45
N SER A 232 -11.80 -6.94 -22.04
CA SER A 232 -12.42 -5.84 -21.29
C SER A 232 -13.64 -6.31 -20.47
N ARG A 233 -14.36 -7.33 -20.92
CA ARG A 233 -15.54 -7.87 -20.20
C ARG A 233 -15.13 -8.56 -18.92
N LEU A 234 -14.06 -9.37 -18.98
CA LEU A 234 -13.51 -10.04 -17.80
C LEU A 234 -12.97 -8.99 -16.81
N LYS A 235 -12.24 -7.99 -17.27
CA LYS A 235 -11.75 -6.91 -16.39
C LYS A 235 -12.90 -6.14 -15.73
N ALA A 236 -13.98 -5.85 -16.44
CA ALA A 236 -15.17 -5.24 -15.86
C ALA A 236 -15.84 -6.16 -14.82
N ARG A 237 -15.91 -7.47 -15.08
CA ARG A 237 -16.41 -8.46 -14.10
C ARG A 237 -15.55 -8.50 -12.83
N LEU A 238 -14.23 -8.45 -12.96
CA LEU A 238 -13.29 -8.54 -11.84
C LEU A 238 -13.28 -7.25 -11.00
N PHE A 239 -13.19 -6.10 -11.64
CA PHE A 239 -12.90 -4.84 -10.98
C PHE A 239 -14.03 -3.81 -11.08
N GLY A 240 -15.18 -4.19 -11.62
CA GLY A 240 -16.31 -3.30 -11.88
C GLY A 240 -16.11 -2.48 -13.15
N GLU A 241 -17.18 -1.82 -13.54
CA GLU A 241 -17.20 -0.85 -14.64
C GLU A 241 -16.69 0.53 -14.18
N GLU A 242 -17.09 1.58 -14.88
CA GLU A 242 -16.75 2.96 -14.50
C GLU A 242 -17.27 3.34 -13.13
N ALA A 243 -16.53 4.22 -12.42
CA ALA A 243 -16.97 4.76 -11.15
C ALA A 243 -18.26 5.60 -11.31
N PRO A 244 -19.08 5.70 -10.25
CA PRO A 244 -20.27 6.58 -10.28
C PRO A 244 -19.90 8.02 -10.63
N LYS A 245 -20.70 8.69 -11.46
CA LYS A 245 -20.49 10.09 -11.86
C LYS A 245 -20.97 11.10 -10.83
N ALA A 246 -21.80 10.67 -9.87
CA ALA A 246 -22.34 11.51 -8.83
C ALA A 246 -22.34 10.81 -7.48
N PHE A 247 -22.05 11.57 -6.43
CA PHE A 247 -22.03 11.09 -5.06
C PHE A 247 -22.89 11.99 -4.17
N ASP A 248 -23.68 11.38 -3.29
CA ASP A 248 -24.46 12.11 -2.27
C ASP A 248 -23.63 12.22 -0.98
N PHE A 249 -22.82 13.29 -0.88
CA PHE A 249 -22.00 13.52 0.31
C PHE A 249 -22.82 13.89 1.54
N PRO A 250 -22.40 13.49 2.77
CA PRO A 250 -22.97 13.99 4.00
C PRO A 250 -22.92 15.52 4.05
N ALA A 251 -23.89 16.16 4.71
CA ALA A 251 -23.82 17.60 4.95
C ALA A 251 -22.55 17.95 5.76
N ALA A 252 -21.98 19.13 5.48
CA ALA A 252 -20.87 19.64 6.28
C ALA A 252 -21.33 19.87 7.72
N ILE A 253 -20.60 19.31 8.68
CA ILE A 253 -20.95 19.44 10.11
C ILE A 253 -20.42 20.75 10.69
N HIS A 254 -19.36 21.29 10.09
CA HIS A 254 -18.79 22.56 10.49
C HIS A 254 -18.71 23.53 9.31
N PRO A 255 -19.01 24.82 9.51
CA PRO A 255 -18.79 25.83 8.48
C PRO A 255 -17.30 25.93 8.19
N SER A 256 -16.93 25.97 6.91
CA SER A 256 -15.55 26.21 6.50
C SER A 256 -15.10 27.59 6.98
N ALA A 257 -14.00 27.65 7.72
CA ALA A 257 -13.44 28.93 8.14
C ALA A 257 -12.86 29.67 6.92
N SER A 258 -12.99 31.01 6.90
CA SER A 258 -12.40 31.82 5.85
C SER A 258 -10.87 31.86 6.02
N PHE A 259 -10.13 31.56 4.97
CA PHE A 259 -8.68 31.72 4.85
C PHE A 259 -8.31 31.84 3.38
N SER A 260 -7.15 32.43 3.12
CA SER A 260 -6.61 32.63 1.77
C SER A 260 -5.46 31.66 1.49
N ILE A 261 -4.59 31.45 2.46
CA ILE A 261 -3.42 30.58 2.36
C ILE A 261 -3.66 29.34 3.22
N ALA A 262 -3.67 28.18 2.60
CA ALA A 262 -3.73 26.90 3.31
C ALA A 262 -2.37 26.53 3.91
N VAL A 263 -1.30 26.63 3.10
CA VAL A 263 0.07 26.32 3.49
C VAL A 263 1.00 27.34 2.82
N GLN A 264 1.92 27.93 3.60
CA GLN A 264 3.04 28.67 3.06
C GLN A 264 4.31 28.28 3.81
N MET A 265 5.34 27.99 3.05
CA MET A 265 6.67 27.63 3.51
C MET A 265 7.69 28.56 2.87
N ASN A 266 8.55 29.18 3.68
CA ASN A 266 9.58 30.09 3.20
C ASN A 266 10.93 29.54 3.64
N LEU A 267 11.78 29.14 2.69
CA LEU A 267 13.12 28.59 2.91
C LEU A 267 13.17 27.52 4.03
N VAL A 268 12.20 26.59 4.01
CA VAL A 268 12.06 25.58 5.06
C VAL A 268 13.17 24.55 4.95
N ASN A 269 13.86 24.33 6.09
CA ASN A 269 14.97 23.41 6.24
C ASN A 269 14.68 22.40 7.35
N VAL A 270 14.89 21.11 7.07
CA VAL A 270 14.74 20.04 8.05
C VAL A 270 15.94 19.11 7.98
N SER A 271 16.51 18.81 9.13
CA SER A 271 17.64 17.87 9.23
C SER A 271 17.46 16.92 10.41
N TYR A 272 17.97 15.69 10.27
CA TYR A 272 18.05 14.70 11.34
C TYR A 272 19.50 14.24 11.47
N GLN A 273 20.04 14.30 12.69
CA GLN A 273 21.43 13.90 12.99
C GLN A 273 22.46 14.57 12.05
N GLY A 274 22.24 15.84 11.70
CA GLY A 274 23.11 16.58 10.78
C GLY A 274 22.89 16.25 9.29
N HIS A 275 22.03 15.27 8.95
CA HIS A 275 21.67 14.95 7.58
C HIS A 275 20.48 15.80 7.13
N PRO A 276 20.63 16.67 6.13
CA PRO A 276 19.52 17.48 5.62
C PRO A 276 18.56 16.61 4.80
N ILE A 277 17.28 16.71 5.13
CA ILE A 277 16.19 16.05 4.41
C ILE A 277 15.44 17.02 3.50
N LEU A 278 15.16 18.24 4.02
CA LEU A 278 14.59 19.32 3.24
C LEU A 278 15.57 20.49 3.25
N ARG A 279 15.74 21.12 2.09
CA ARG A 279 16.62 22.29 1.94
C ARG A 279 15.89 23.39 1.19
N ASP A 280 15.84 24.57 1.80
CA ASP A 280 15.32 25.81 1.22
C ASP A 280 14.00 25.61 0.47
N VAL A 281 13.03 24.92 1.11
CA VAL A 281 11.76 24.64 0.48
C VAL A 281 10.87 25.87 0.55
N ASP A 282 10.58 26.43 -0.64
CA ASP A 282 9.57 27.47 -0.85
C ASP A 282 8.33 26.85 -1.49
N TRP A 283 7.17 27.02 -0.84
CA TRP A 283 5.92 26.49 -1.37
C TRP A 283 4.73 27.27 -0.80
N THR A 284 3.82 27.67 -1.67
CA THR A 284 2.56 28.31 -1.27
C THR A 284 1.39 27.55 -1.89
N VAL A 285 0.47 27.12 -1.03
CA VAL A 285 -0.81 26.47 -1.40
C VAL A 285 -1.93 27.41 -0.95
N ARG A 286 -2.71 27.89 -1.89
CA ARG A 286 -3.89 28.73 -1.61
C ARG A 286 -5.12 27.88 -1.35
N ARG A 287 -6.12 28.50 -0.75
CA ARG A 287 -7.44 27.88 -0.59
C ARG A 287 -7.97 27.39 -1.92
N GLY A 288 -8.52 26.18 -1.94
CA GLY A 288 -9.13 25.58 -3.12
C GLY A 288 -8.14 25.04 -4.15
N GLU A 289 -6.83 25.27 -4.02
CA GLU A 289 -5.84 24.66 -4.91
C GLU A 289 -5.70 23.15 -4.63
N LYS A 290 -5.43 22.41 -5.70
CA LYS A 290 -5.24 20.95 -5.65
C LYS A 290 -3.85 20.66 -6.21
N TRP A 291 -2.99 20.11 -5.37
CA TRP A 291 -1.58 19.87 -5.66
C TRP A 291 -1.25 18.38 -5.66
N ALA A 292 -0.50 17.94 -6.65
CA ALA A 292 0.22 16.68 -6.60
C ALA A 292 1.63 16.92 -6.02
N LEU A 293 1.99 16.18 -4.98
CA LEU A 293 3.35 16.17 -4.43
C LEU A 293 4.07 14.92 -4.92
N VAL A 294 5.08 15.12 -5.76
CA VAL A 294 5.81 14.06 -6.46
C VAL A 294 7.28 14.05 -6.06
N GLY A 295 7.89 12.89 -6.03
CA GLY A 295 9.32 12.72 -5.75
C GLY A 295 9.67 11.27 -5.47
N ALA A 296 10.93 10.90 -5.60
CA ALA A 296 11.43 9.56 -5.30
C ALA A 296 11.21 9.17 -3.83
N ASN A 297 11.32 7.87 -3.51
CA ASN A 297 11.35 7.43 -2.13
C ASN A 297 12.55 8.06 -1.41
N GLY A 298 12.33 8.54 -0.17
CA GLY A 298 13.35 9.25 0.60
C GLY A 298 13.54 10.73 0.23
N SER A 299 12.79 11.31 -0.72
CA SER A 299 12.89 12.73 -1.08
C SER A 299 12.35 13.71 -0.03
N GLY A 300 11.84 13.22 1.10
CA GLY A 300 11.32 14.07 2.18
C GLY A 300 9.83 14.38 2.11
N LYS A 301 9.03 13.72 1.25
CA LYS A 301 7.58 13.94 1.13
C LYS A 301 6.86 13.81 2.46
N SER A 302 7.04 12.68 3.15
CA SER A 302 6.40 12.45 4.46
C SER A 302 6.92 13.43 5.54
N THR A 303 8.19 13.86 5.46
CA THR A 303 8.73 14.91 6.32
C THR A 303 8.04 16.24 6.07
N LEU A 304 7.85 16.62 4.80
CA LEU A 304 7.14 17.84 4.41
C LEU A 304 5.69 17.82 4.92
N LEU A 305 4.98 16.70 4.73
CA LEU A 305 3.61 16.55 5.20
C LEU A 305 3.51 16.58 6.73
N SER A 306 4.49 16.01 7.44
CA SER A 306 4.50 16.03 8.91
C SER A 306 4.60 17.44 9.50
N LEU A 307 5.27 18.36 8.80
CA LEU A 307 5.30 19.79 9.17
C LEU A 307 3.91 20.42 9.05
N ILE A 308 3.17 20.09 7.99
CA ILE A 308 1.81 20.58 7.71
C ILE A 308 0.81 20.00 8.73
N CYS A 309 0.87 18.68 8.97
CA CYS A 309 -0.05 17.99 9.88
C CYS A 309 0.24 18.25 11.37
N GLY A 310 1.31 18.98 11.67
CA GLY A 310 1.68 19.38 13.03
C GLY A 310 2.33 18.26 13.85
N ASP A 311 2.84 17.22 13.21
CA ASP A 311 3.48 16.08 13.89
C ASP A 311 4.99 16.27 14.06
N ASN A 312 5.59 17.24 13.34
CA ASN A 312 7.02 17.49 13.34
C ASN A 312 7.37 18.74 14.15
N PRO A 313 8.15 18.62 15.23
CA PRO A 313 8.53 19.75 16.08
C PRO A 313 9.42 20.78 15.36
N GLN A 314 10.14 20.41 14.30
CA GLN A 314 10.94 21.36 13.53
C GLN A 314 10.09 22.39 12.77
N ALA A 315 8.75 22.22 12.72
CA ALA A 315 7.84 23.23 12.22
C ALA A 315 7.96 24.58 12.97
N TYR A 316 8.32 24.57 14.26
CA TYR A 316 8.50 25.78 15.07
C TYR A 316 9.83 26.50 14.82
N ALA A 317 10.82 25.81 14.24
CA ALA A 317 12.11 26.37 13.88
C ALA A 317 12.14 26.95 12.45
N ASN A 318 11.02 26.82 11.72
CA ASN A 318 10.90 27.21 10.32
C ASN A 318 9.81 28.28 10.13
N ASP A 319 9.86 29.01 9.02
CA ASP A 319 8.83 29.98 8.66
C ASP A 319 7.70 29.29 7.88
N ILE A 320 6.70 28.86 8.63
CA ILE A 320 5.55 28.13 8.11
C ILE A 320 4.27 28.84 8.54
N VAL A 321 3.38 29.09 7.57
CA VAL A 321 2.04 29.60 7.78
C VAL A 321 1.03 28.51 7.41
N LEU A 322 0.09 28.24 8.31
CA LEU A 322 -1.04 27.32 8.07
C LEU A 322 -2.34 28.08 8.31
N PHE A 323 -3.22 28.10 7.31
CA PHE A 323 -4.52 28.75 7.37
C PHE A 323 -4.42 30.23 7.78
N ASP A 324 -3.56 31.00 7.11
CA ASP A 324 -3.22 32.41 7.34
C ASP A 324 -2.56 32.69 8.70
N ARG A 325 -2.16 31.67 9.46
CA ARG A 325 -1.56 31.84 10.77
C ARG A 325 -0.15 31.25 10.82
N ARG A 326 0.84 32.04 11.24
CA ARG A 326 2.22 31.58 11.40
C ARG A 326 2.33 30.58 12.55
N ARG A 327 3.10 29.51 12.36
CA ARG A 327 3.36 28.52 13.39
C ARG A 327 4.07 29.11 14.60
N GLY A 328 3.63 28.72 15.81
CA GLY A 328 4.21 29.19 17.07
C GLY A 328 3.65 30.51 17.58
N THR A 329 2.54 31.03 17.01
CA THR A 329 1.89 32.27 17.46
C THR A 329 0.73 32.05 18.42
N GLY A 330 0.71 30.89 19.12
CA GLY A 330 -0.26 30.55 20.15
C GLY A 330 -1.43 29.67 19.68
N GLU A 331 -1.39 29.12 18.47
CA GLU A 331 -2.32 28.08 18.02
C GLU A 331 -2.00 26.74 18.66
N SER A 332 -3.03 25.98 18.99
CA SER A 332 -2.84 24.60 19.41
C SER A 332 -2.70 23.68 18.20
N ILE A 333 -2.02 22.56 18.38
CA ILE A 333 -1.93 21.51 17.35
C ILE A 333 -3.32 20.99 16.97
N TRP A 334 -4.26 20.98 17.90
CA TRP A 334 -5.64 20.54 17.68
C TRP A 334 -6.43 21.51 16.80
N ASP A 335 -6.14 22.83 16.85
CA ASP A 335 -6.77 23.81 15.97
C ASP A 335 -6.39 23.58 14.52
N ILE A 336 -5.17 23.10 14.28
CA ILE A 336 -4.68 22.73 12.96
C ILE A 336 -5.28 21.40 12.55
N LYS A 337 -5.19 20.36 13.39
CA LYS A 337 -5.68 19.02 13.09
C LYS A 337 -7.17 18.98 12.76
N LYS A 338 -8.00 19.77 13.43
CA LYS A 338 -9.44 19.89 13.12
C LYS A 338 -9.71 20.29 11.66
N ARG A 339 -8.80 21.03 11.04
CA ARG A 339 -8.95 21.55 9.67
C ARG A 339 -8.34 20.64 8.60
N ILE A 340 -7.58 19.62 9.01
CA ILE A 340 -6.84 18.73 8.10
C ILE A 340 -7.41 17.31 8.16
N GLY A 341 -7.87 16.79 7.02
CA GLY A 341 -8.12 15.37 6.84
C GLY A 341 -6.84 14.69 6.36
N TYR A 342 -6.31 13.79 7.17
CA TYR A 342 -5.02 13.15 6.87
C TYR A 342 -5.15 11.64 6.76
N VAL A 343 -4.52 11.08 5.74
CA VAL A 343 -4.29 9.64 5.61
C VAL A 343 -2.87 9.38 5.11
N SER A 344 -2.20 8.40 5.70
CA SER A 344 -0.88 7.91 5.26
C SER A 344 -0.83 6.38 5.25
N PRO A 345 0.14 5.76 4.57
CA PRO A 345 0.28 4.29 4.52
C PRO A 345 0.41 3.65 5.90
N GLU A 346 0.95 4.38 6.86
CA GLU A 346 1.30 3.87 8.18
C GLU A 346 0.17 3.97 9.20
N MET A 347 -0.91 4.70 8.89
CA MET A 347 -1.98 4.95 9.86
C MET A 347 -2.65 3.68 10.42
N HIS A 348 -2.69 2.60 9.64
CA HIS A 348 -3.26 1.33 10.10
C HIS A 348 -2.51 0.74 11.29
N THR A 349 -1.21 1.04 11.42
CA THR A 349 -0.35 0.52 12.52
C THR A 349 -0.68 1.14 13.88
N TYR A 350 -1.43 2.24 13.91
CA TYR A 350 -1.82 2.89 15.18
C TYR A 350 -3.04 2.26 15.84
N TYR A 351 -3.85 1.53 15.06
CA TYR A 351 -5.05 0.89 15.55
C TYR A 351 -4.76 -0.54 15.97
N LEU A 352 -4.24 -0.71 17.18
CA LEU A 352 -3.87 -2.02 17.74
C LEU A 352 -5.06 -2.73 18.40
N GLU A 353 -6.04 -1.97 18.88
CA GLU A 353 -7.21 -2.49 19.55
C GLU A 353 -8.31 -2.91 18.56
N PRO A 354 -9.11 -3.93 18.87
CA PRO A 354 -10.18 -4.43 18.00
C PRO A 354 -11.45 -3.57 18.06
N ILE A 355 -11.33 -2.26 17.75
CA ILE A 355 -12.47 -1.33 17.72
C ILE A 355 -13.27 -1.49 16.42
N PRO A 356 -14.60 -1.26 16.43
CA PRO A 356 -15.44 -1.29 15.25
C PRO A 356 -15.00 -0.28 14.19
N CYS A 357 -15.12 -0.63 12.91
CA CYS A 357 -14.72 0.25 11.82
C CYS A 357 -15.50 1.58 11.82
N GLU A 358 -16.78 1.59 12.19
CA GLU A 358 -17.54 2.83 12.30
C GLU A 358 -16.98 3.77 13.39
N GLU A 359 -16.45 3.23 14.47
CA GLU A 359 -15.79 4.01 15.52
C GLU A 359 -14.42 4.54 15.06
N VAL A 360 -13.68 3.77 14.24
CA VAL A 360 -12.46 4.26 13.59
C VAL A 360 -12.80 5.48 12.72
N VAL A 361 -13.83 5.42 11.89
CA VAL A 361 -14.26 6.57 11.08
C VAL A 361 -14.68 7.73 11.97
N ALA A 362 -15.52 7.50 12.97
CA ALA A 362 -16.03 8.52 13.88
C ALA A 362 -14.91 9.20 14.70
N SER A 363 -13.81 8.50 15.01
CA SER A 363 -12.64 9.09 15.67
C SER A 363 -12.02 10.24 14.88
N GLY A 364 -12.27 10.31 13.56
CA GLY A 364 -11.86 11.40 12.69
C GLY A 364 -12.46 12.77 13.05
N PHE A 365 -13.61 12.82 13.71
CA PHE A 365 -14.18 14.07 14.24
C PHE A 365 -13.32 14.69 15.35
N PHE A 366 -12.56 13.87 16.05
CA PHE A 366 -11.78 14.25 17.23
C PHE A 366 -10.28 14.18 17.01
N ASP A 367 -9.84 13.77 15.82
CA ASP A 367 -8.42 13.55 15.46
C ASP A 367 -7.66 12.59 16.39
N SER A 368 -8.39 11.71 17.09
CA SER A 368 -7.81 10.72 18.00
C SER A 368 -7.60 9.37 17.33
N VAL A 369 -6.62 8.60 17.80
CA VAL A 369 -6.49 7.18 17.51
C VAL A 369 -7.37 6.44 18.51
N GLY A 370 -8.50 5.89 18.02
CA GLY A 370 -9.56 5.36 18.88
C GLY A 370 -10.63 6.42 19.25
N LEU A 371 -11.80 5.94 19.64
CA LEU A 371 -12.97 6.77 19.98
C LEU A 371 -13.12 6.89 21.51
N TYR A 372 -12.72 8.04 22.07
CA TYR A 372 -12.76 8.31 23.51
C TYR A 372 -13.88 9.28 23.90
N ARG A 373 -14.66 9.75 22.94
CA ARG A 373 -15.80 10.68 23.15
C ARG A 373 -17.05 10.12 22.51
N ARG A 374 -18.19 10.36 23.12
CA ARG A 374 -19.49 9.99 22.53
C ARG A 374 -19.77 10.85 21.30
N CYS A 375 -20.11 10.18 20.21
CA CYS A 375 -20.60 10.84 19.00
C CYS A 375 -22.07 11.24 19.17
N THR A 376 -22.46 12.33 18.51
CA THR A 376 -23.89 12.64 18.31
C THR A 376 -24.51 11.66 17.30
N PRO A 377 -25.83 11.51 17.27
CA PRO A 377 -26.50 10.69 16.24
C PRO A 377 -26.13 11.10 14.81
N GLU A 378 -25.99 12.41 14.58
CA GLU A 378 -25.62 12.98 13.27
C GLU A 378 -24.19 12.56 12.88
N GLN A 379 -23.25 12.60 13.82
CA GLN A 379 -21.86 12.17 13.59
C GLN A 379 -21.79 10.66 13.27
N THR A 380 -22.55 9.84 13.99
CA THR A 380 -22.63 8.40 13.71
C THR A 380 -23.23 8.13 12.35
N ALA A 381 -24.32 8.83 11.98
CA ALA A 381 -24.93 8.71 10.65
C ALA A 381 -23.97 9.15 9.54
N ALA A 382 -23.22 10.24 9.75
CA ALA A 382 -22.21 10.70 8.80
C ALA A 382 -21.08 9.68 8.63
N ALA A 383 -20.58 9.08 9.71
CA ALA A 383 -19.55 8.04 9.66
C ALA A 383 -20.00 6.83 8.81
N ARG A 384 -21.23 6.34 9.02
CA ARG A 384 -21.81 5.26 8.21
C ARG A 384 -22.00 5.67 6.75
N LYS A 385 -22.45 6.90 6.48
CA LYS A 385 -22.60 7.40 5.11
C LYS A 385 -21.27 7.47 4.39
N TRP A 386 -20.18 7.85 5.05
CA TRP A 386 -18.84 7.81 4.48
C TRP A 386 -18.36 6.38 4.21
N LEU A 387 -18.61 5.43 5.12
CA LEU A 387 -18.31 4.02 4.85
C LEU A 387 -19.05 3.51 3.60
N ARG A 388 -20.34 3.87 3.45
CA ARG A 388 -21.13 3.52 2.25
C ARG A 388 -20.55 4.11 0.97
N LEU A 389 -20.11 5.37 0.99
CA LEU A 389 -19.50 6.01 -0.17
C LEU A 389 -18.20 5.31 -0.61
N PHE A 390 -17.42 4.82 0.35
CA PHE A 390 -16.21 4.02 0.07
C PHE A 390 -16.49 2.54 -0.15
N ASP A 391 -17.78 2.15 -0.31
CA ASP A 391 -18.20 0.75 -0.49
C ASP A 391 -17.62 -0.19 0.59
N ALA A 392 -17.77 0.24 1.85
CA ALA A 392 -17.27 -0.41 3.06
C ALA A 392 -18.31 -0.44 4.20
N GLU A 393 -19.61 -0.27 3.90
CA GLU A 393 -20.69 -0.23 4.91
C GLU A 393 -20.83 -1.56 5.65
N ASP A 394 -20.60 -2.68 4.96
CA ASP A 394 -20.61 -4.03 5.53
C ASP A 394 -19.51 -4.28 6.58
N LEU A 395 -18.55 -3.37 6.67
CA LEU A 395 -17.47 -3.41 7.64
C LEU A 395 -17.77 -2.65 8.94
N ALA A 396 -18.84 -1.85 8.98
CA ALA A 396 -19.11 -0.90 10.07
C ALA A 396 -18.95 -1.50 11.48
N GLY A 397 -19.57 -2.65 11.74
CA GLY A 397 -19.49 -3.35 13.03
C GLY A 397 -18.31 -4.31 13.19
N LYS A 398 -17.49 -4.51 12.15
CA LYS A 398 -16.36 -5.44 12.23
C LYS A 398 -15.18 -4.78 12.94
N PRO A 399 -14.42 -5.54 13.75
CA PRO A 399 -13.18 -5.05 14.33
C PRO A 399 -12.16 -4.66 13.25
N PHE A 400 -11.59 -3.47 13.36
CA PHE A 400 -10.62 -2.94 12.38
C PHE A 400 -9.42 -3.85 12.17
N THR A 401 -8.95 -4.51 13.22
CA THR A 401 -7.82 -5.44 13.16
C THR A 401 -8.14 -6.78 12.48
N GLN A 402 -9.41 -7.07 12.21
CA GLN A 402 -9.86 -8.34 11.61
C GLN A 402 -10.23 -8.22 10.14
N ILE A 403 -10.16 -7.03 9.56
CA ILE A 403 -10.42 -6.80 8.14
C ILE A 403 -9.11 -6.74 7.34
N SER A 404 -9.20 -6.95 6.02
CA SER A 404 -8.03 -6.93 5.14
C SER A 404 -7.38 -5.54 5.07
N TYR A 405 -6.09 -5.49 4.71
CA TYR A 405 -5.34 -4.24 4.56
C TYR A 405 -6.04 -3.23 3.62
N GLY A 406 -6.53 -3.69 2.45
CA GLY A 406 -7.29 -2.82 1.55
C GLY A 406 -8.59 -2.29 2.17
N GLN A 407 -9.30 -3.12 2.96
CA GLN A 407 -10.49 -2.69 3.69
C GLN A 407 -10.14 -1.69 4.79
N GLN A 408 -9.05 -1.89 5.54
CA GLN A 408 -8.54 -0.93 6.50
C GLN A 408 -8.27 0.43 5.83
N ARG A 409 -7.71 0.41 4.62
CA ARG A 409 -7.43 1.62 3.85
C ARG A 409 -8.69 2.41 3.52
N LEU A 410 -9.78 1.73 3.11
CA LEU A 410 -11.08 2.37 2.86
C LEU A 410 -11.65 3.03 4.12
N VAL A 411 -11.56 2.35 5.25
CA VAL A 411 -12.00 2.88 6.56
C VAL A 411 -11.20 4.12 6.95
N LEU A 412 -9.88 4.11 6.77
CA LEU A 412 -9.00 5.26 7.07
C LEU A 412 -9.24 6.44 6.11
N LEU A 413 -9.54 6.17 4.84
CA LEU A 413 -10.01 7.20 3.91
C LEU A 413 -11.31 7.83 4.42
N ALA A 414 -12.34 7.02 4.72
CA ALA A 414 -13.59 7.53 5.28
C ALA A 414 -13.35 8.38 6.54
N ARG A 415 -12.42 7.97 7.41
CA ARG A 415 -12.01 8.73 8.60
C ARG A 415 -11.43 10.10 8.26
N ALA A 416 -10.59 10.21 7.23
CA ALA A 416 -10.00 11.48 6.84
C ALA A 416 -11.04 12.48 6.32
N PHE A 417 -12.13 11.98 5.73
CA PHE A 417 -13.18 12.79 5.12
C PHE A 417 -14.32 13.15 6.09
N VAL A 418 -14.50 12.39 7.18
CA VAL A 418 -15.73 12.41 8.01
C VAL A 418 -16.05 13.78 8.63
N LYS A 419 -15.05 14.58 8.96
CA LYS A 419 -15.20 15.92 9.55
C LYS A 419 -15.30 17.05 8.53
N ASP A 420 -15.33 16.74 7.23
CA ASP A 420 -15.37 17.71 6.13
C ASP A 420 -14.24 18.77 6.17
N PRO A 421 -12.98 18.37 6.22
CA PRO A 421 -11.84 19.23 6.48
C PRO A 421 -11.65 20.33 5.41
N ASP A 422 -10.95 21.42 5.76
CA ASP A 422 -10.57 22.49 4.82
C ASP A 422 -9.44 22.03 3.89
N LEU A 423 -8.50 21.24 4.41
CA LEU A 423 -7.35 20.69 3.69
C LEU A 423 -7.35 19.17 3.79
N LEU A 424 -7.33 18.50 2.65
CA LEU A 424 -7.11 17.06 2.54
C LEU A 424 -5.64 16.80 2.22
N VAL A 425 -4.98 16.03 3.07
CA VAL A 425 -3.61 15.55 2.86
C VAL A 425 -3.66 14.03 2.70
N LEU A 426 -3.53 13.57 1.47
CA LEU A 426 -3.67 12.18 1.09
C LEU A 426 -2.31 11.63 0.66
N ASP A 427 -1.62 10.95 1.58
CA ASP A 427 -0.32 10.33 1.32
C ASP A 427 -0.53 8.88 0.90
N GLU A 428 -0.25 8.59 -0.37
CA GLU A 428 -0.46 7.28 -1.00
C GLU A 428 -1.84 6.67 -0.68
N PRO A 429 -2.94 7.41 -0.92
CA PRO A 429 -4.26 7.02 -0.41
C PRO A 429 -4.77 5.69 -0.95
N PHE A 430 -4.33 5.29 -2.13
CA PHE A 430 -4.81 4.08 -2.83
C PHE A 430 -3.89 2.87 -2.65
N HIS A 431 -2.87 3.01 -1.81
CA HIS A 431 -1.96 1.92 -1.51
C HIS A 431 -2.70 0.68 -0.98
N GLY A 432 -2.53 -0.47 -1.64
CA GLY A 432 -3.17 -1.73 -1.26
C GLY A 432 -4.62 -1.91 -1.70
N LEU A 433 -5.19 -0.96 -2.42
CA LEU A 433 -6.50 -1.11 -3.04
C LEU A 433 -6.39 -1.86 -4.38
N ASP A 434 -7.44 -2.61 -4.72
CA ASP A 434 -7.57 -3.17 -6.06
C ASP A 434 -7.99 -2.09 -7.08
N ALA A 435 -7.88 -2.42 -8.37
CA ALA A 435 -8.16 -1.48 -9.46
C ALA A 435 -9.58 -0.89 -9.41
N GLY A 436 -10.58 -1.66 -8.97
CA GLY A 436 -11.97 -1.18 -8.83
C GLY A 436 -12.10 -0.14 -7.72
N LYS A 437 -11.54 -0.45 -6.54
CA LYS A 437 -11.55 0.45 -5.39
C LYS A 437 -10.70 1.70 -5.63
N LYS A 438 -9.56 1.61 -6.33
CA LYS A 438 -8.77 2.78 -6.76
C LYS A 438 -9.60 3.74 -7.60
N ARG A 439 -10.34 3.23 -8.61
CA ARG A 439 -11.21 4.07 -9.45
C ARG A 439 -12.33 4.72 -8.65
N LEU A 440 -13.01 3.97 -7.77
CA LEU A 440 -14.06 4.51 -6.92
C LEU A 440 -13.53 5.63 -6.00
N CYS A 441 -12.43 5.37 -5.31
CA CYS A 441 -11.82 6.34 -4.39
C CYS A 441 -11.30 7.58 -5.13
N GLY A 442 -10.69 7.41 -6.31
CA GLY A 442 -10.24 8.51 -7.16
C GLY A 442 -11.40 9.41 -7.59
N ALA A 443 -12.51 8.82 -8.05
CA ALA A 443 -13.71 9.57 -8.42
C ALA A 443 -14.36 10.30 -7.22
N LEU A 444 -14.35 9.69 -6.03
CA LEU A 444 -14.81 10.33 -4.78
C LEU A 444 -13.95 11.54 -4.42
N VAL A 445 -12.62 11.40 -4.44
CA VAL A 445 -11.68 12.50 -4.15
C VAL A 445 -11.87 13.63 -5.15
N GLU A 446 -11.89 13.31 -6.44
CA GLU A 446 -12.09 14.27 -7.54
C GLU A 446 -13.39 15.05 -7.37
N THR A 447 -14.50 14.34 -7.18
CA THR A 447 -15.83 14.95 -7.08
C THR A 447 -15.95 15.83 -5.84
N LEU A 448 -15.49 15.36 -4.66
CA LEU A 448 -15.54 16.12 -3.43
C LEU A 448 -14.67 17.39 -3.52
N ALA A 449 -13.45 17.25 -4.03
CA ALA A 449 -12.50 18.36 -4.13
C ALA A 449 -13.05 19.49 -5.02
N ARG A 450 -13.76 19.13 -6.11
CA ARG A 450 -14.40 20.11 -7.00
C ARG A 450 -15.69 20.69 -6.41
N GLN A 451 -16.60 19.84 -5.92
CA GLN A 451 -17.92 20.30 -5.45
C GLN A 451 -17.86 21.16 -4.20
N ARG A 452 -16.89 20.94 -3.30
CA ARG A 452 -16.75 21.66 -2.03
C ARG A 452 -15.56 22.60 -1.99
N ASP A 453 -14.93 22.88 -3.12
CA ASP A 453 -13.76 23.76 -3.23
C ASP A 453 -12.69 23.44 -2.15
N LYS A 454 -12.43 22.12 -1.94
CA LYS A 454 -11.44 21.69 -0.94
C LYS A 454 -10.03 21.94 -1.43
N THR A 455 -9.14 22.31 -0.51
CA THR A 455 -7.71 22.29 -0.77
C THR A 455 -7.23 20.84 -0.68
N LEU A 456 -6.41 20.39 -1.64
CA LEU A 456 -5.95 19.01 -1.72
C LEU A 456 -4.44 18.95 -1.89
N LEU A 457 -3.77 18.16 -1.06
CA LEU A 457 -2.40 17.69 -1.26
C LEU A 457 -2.46 16.18 -1.48
N PHE A 458 -2.16 15.76 -2.69
CA PHE A 458 -2.21 14.35 -3.10
C PHE A 458 -0.80 13.85 -3.38
N VAL A 459 -0.39 12.79 -2.71
CA VAL A 459 0.91 12.15 -2.92
C VAL A 459 0.69 10.77 -3.52
N SER A 460 1.29 10.50 -4.66
CA SER A 460 1.38 9.15 -5.23
C SER A 460 2.67 8.99 -6.03
N HIS A 461 3.16 7.76 -6.06
CA HIS A 461 4.24 7.35 -6.96
C HIS A 461 3.73 6.99 -8.36
N TYR A 462 2.42 6.82 -8.51
CA TYR A 462 1.75 6.47 -9.76
C TYR A 462 1.04 7.70 -10.32
N ARG A 463 1.45 8.13 -11.50
CA ARG A 463 0.85 9.32 -12.15
C ARG A 463 -0.62 9.13 -12.51
N ASP A 464 -1.01 7.92 -12.85
CA ASP A 464 -2.37 7.53 -13.19
C ASP A 464 -3.34 7.52 -11.99
N GLU A 465 -2.80 7.51 -10.76
CA GLU A 465 -3.60 7.65 -9.54
C GLU A 465 -3.89 9.11 -9.16
N ILE A 466 -3.14 10.06 -9.72
CA ILE A 466 -3.29 11.50 -9.40
C ILE A 466 -4.64 11.97 -9.97
N PRO A 467 -5.54 12.52 -9.12
CA PRO A 467 -6.83 12.99 -9.60
C PRO A 467 -6.66 14.13 -10.64
N PRO A 468 -7.46 14.16 -11.71
CA PRO A 468 -7.39 15.23 -12.71
C PRO A 468 -7.58 16.65 -12.17
N CYS A 469 -8.20 16.79 -10.99
CA CYS A 469 -8.33 18.10 -10.33
C CYS A 469 -7.01 18.61 -9.74
N ALA A 470 -5.99 17.79 -9.56
CA ALA A 470 -4.68 18.22 -9.09
C ALA A 470 -3.91 18.91 -10.25
N GLU A 471 -4.26 20.17 -10.49
CA GLU A 471 -3.74 20.99 -11.60
C GLU A 471 -2.33 21.53 -11.33
N HIS A 472 -1.86 21.48 -10.08
CA HIS A 472 -0.55 21.94 -9.66
C HIS A 472 0.34 20.75 -9.26
N GLU A 473 1.63 20.88 -9.53
CA GLU A 473 2.62 19.85 -9.13
C GLU A 473 3.77 20.48 -8.33
N LYS A 474 4.11 19.87 -7.20
CA LYS A 474 5.32 20.17 -6.44
C LYS A 474 6.25 18.97 -6.51
N ILE A 475 7.42 19.16 -7.11
CA ILE A 475 8.44 18.12 -7.22
C ILE A 475 9.47 18.32 -6.11
N LEU A 476 9.68 17.28 -5.30
CA LEU A 476 10.82 17.24 -4.38
C LEU A 476 12.02 16.58 -5.06
N PRO A 477 13.22 17.19 -4.97
CA PRO A 477 14.41 16.62 -5.58
C PRO A 477 14.74 15.26 -4.96
N ALA A 478 15.39 14.41 -5.75
CA ALA A 478 15.89 13.13 -5.24
C ALA A 478 16.89 13.39 -4.09
N PRO A 479 16.96 12.49 -3.08
CA PRO A 479 17.93 12.62 -2.01
C PRO A 479 19.34 12.66 -2.62
N THR A 480 20.14 13.63 -2.20
CA THR A 480 21.57 13.70 -2.57
C THR A 480 22.26 12.49 -1.98
N THR A 481 22.50 11.47 -2.81
CA THR A 481 23.38 10.34 -2.46
C THR A 481 24.78 10.90 -2.13
N ARG A 482 25.21 10.72 -0.91
CA ARG A 482 26.61 10.78 -0.52
C ARG A 482 27.09 9.37 -0.15
#